data_dbdfcdbf2af03fbeb259a6fa76f83fe1
#
_entry.id   dbdfcdbf2af03fbeb259a6fa76f83fe1
#
_cell.length_a   1.000
_cell.length_b   1.000
_cell.length_c   1.000
_cell.angle_alpha   90.00
_cell.angle_beta   90.00
_cell.angle_gamma   90.00
#
_symmetry.space_group_name_H-M   'P 1'
#
loop_
_entity.id
_entity.type
_entity.pdbx_description
1 polymer ?
#
loop_
_entity_poly.entity_id
_entity_poly.type
_entity_poly.pdbx_seq_one_letter_code
_entity_poly.pdbx_strand_id
1 'polypeptide(L)'
;MVEEGGRRNPGDGGGDSERIDRSPCESHPTERAVGIDHYVSDVEGIGGRLRRTPEDFQVRELERIDPEPIDADPGAYGHVVIRATLRSWDTNDFASSLSDRLGISRKRVHWAGTKDKRAVTTQLFSIEGIDPNAIPGAGDGGEDGTDPSSMDEAEIEVLGRLGRSIELGDLAGNEFEIRIADAERPENVGAITDALARFATGEQSGAEERDGQSDEPITVAVPNYFGQQRFGSRRPITHEVGLAIVRGEWREAVRIYVADDYESEPDSTQEARRAAGDCMADGDWVGALDAMPNRLGYERTLLHALERRAGGGSGDGSDDGVDQDDFRTALGDLPENLQRMFVHAAQSYAFNRILSERLEAGLPFHEPVTGDVVCFSDADAPAGLALPDTDRLQRVTADRVDTISRHCERGRAFVTAPLVGTETELGDGEPGEIERSVLSEIGLEPAEFDLPDPFGSTGTRRAISVRTELSVDGDEEPTFTFALPKGSYATVLLREYLKVDPVELG
;
A
#
# COMPACT_ATOMS: atom_id res chain seq x y z
N MET A 1 36.65 8.56 68.50
CA MET A 1 36.71 7.67 67.36
C MET A 1 35.38 6.99 67.25
N VAL A 2 34.48 7.54 66.42
CA VAL A 2 33.16 7.01 66.13
C VAL A 2 33.07 7.04 64.63
N GLU A 3 32.97 5.85 64.02
CA GLU A 3 32.78 5.68 62.56
C GLU A 3 31.33 5.96 62.22
N GLU A 4 31.12 6.88 61.31
CA GLU A 4 29.82 7.13 60.68
C GLU A 4 29.60 6.12 59.52
N GLY A 5 28.63 5.24 59.69
CA GLY A 5 28.10 4.34 58.64
C GLY A 5 27.23 5.07 57.62
N GLY A 6 27.77 5.28 56.42
CA GLY A 6 26.99 5.81 55.31
C GLY A 6 25.94 4.79 54.80
N ARG A 7 24.67 5.16 54.86
CA ARG A 7 23.53 4.46 54.22
C ARG A 7 23.64 4.67 52.71
N ARG A 8 23.80 3.59 51.96
CA ARG A 8 23.58 3.57 50.50
C ARG A 8 22.06 3.55 50.23
N ASN A 9 21.61 4.49 49.47
CA ASN A 9 20.28 4.51 48.86
C ASN A 9 20.22 3.45 47.73
N PRO A 10 19.19 2.62 47.63
CA PRO A 10 18.91 1.85 46.43
C PRO A 10 18.04 2.71 45.54
N GLY A 11 18.66 3.37 44.59
CA GLY A 11 17.96 4.19 43.61
C GLY A 11 18.21 3.70 42.21
N ASP A 12 17.22 3.86 41.44
CA ASP A 12 17.22 3.99 40.00
C ASP A 12 17.68 2.77 39.18
N GLY A 13 16.76 1.83 39.06
CA GLY A 13 16.76 0.85 37.99
C GLY A 13 15.82 1.32 36.87
N GLY A 14 16.14 2.43 36.22
CA GLY A 14 15.63 2.72 34.91
C GLY A 14 16.33 1.79 33.94
N GLY A 15 15.61 0.81 33.38
CA GLY A 15 16.10 0.01 32.29
C GLY A 15 16.31 0.92 31.07
N ASP A 16 17.53 1.34 30.85
CA ASP A 16 17.99 1.82 29.54
C ASP A 16 17.84 0.65 28.59
N SER A 17 16.80 0.67 27.76
CA SER A 17 16.78 -0.13 26.55
C SER A 17 17.98 0.32 25.73
N GLU A 18 18.98 -0.55 25.57
CA GLU A 18 20.19 -0.28 24.77
C GLU A 18 19.73 0.06 23.35
N ARG A 19 19.88 1.34 22.98
CA ARG A 19 19.68 1.81 21.60
C ARG A 19 20.65 1.06 20.69
N ILE A 20 20.14 0.54 19.59
CA ILE A 20 20.97 -0.11 18.57
C ILE A 20 21.80 0.99 17.91
N ASP A 21 23.09 1.06 18.24
CA ASP A 21 24.04 2.02 17.63
C ASP A 21 24.44 1.52 16.21
N ARG A 22 23.47 1.46 15.29
CA ARG A 22 23.69 1.19 13.87
C ARG A 22 22.91 2.24 13.08
N SER A 23 23.61 3.06 12.30
CA SER A 23 22.98 3.89 11.29
C SER A 23 22.28 2.95 10.28
N PRO A 24 20.99 3.11 10.04
CA PRO A 24 20.26 2.31 9.08
C PRO A 24 20.88 2.44 7.67
N CYS A 25 20.81 1.37 6.87
CA CYS A 25 21.26 1.41 5.48
C CYS A 25 20.32 2.26 4.64
N GLU A 26 20.85 3.28 3.95
CA GLU A 26 20.04 4.15 3.07
C GLU A 26 19.39 3.35 1.95
N SER A 27 18.12 3.67 1.66
CA SER A 27 17.37 3.08 0.57
C SER A 27 17.69 3.72 -0.80
N HIS A 28 17.12 3.15 -1.87
CA HIS A 28 17.27 3.70 -3.21
C HIS A 28 16.70 5.15 -3.29
N PRO A 29 17.31 6.09 -4.06
CA PRO A 29 16.82 7.47 -4.16
C PRO A 29 15.34 7.60 -4.54
N THR A 30 14.84 6.74 -5.41
CA THR A 30 13.42 6.68 -5.80
C THR A 30 12.50 6.32 -4.62
N GLU A 31 12.96 5.47 -3.69
CA GLU A 31 12.23 5.12 -2.47
C GLU A 31 12.23 6.29 -1.47
N ARG A 32 13.37 6.96 -1.33
CA ARG A 32 13.47 8.15 -0.47
C ARG A 32 12.56 9.28 -0.93
N ALA A 33 12.35 9.44 -2.24
CA ALA A 33 11.40 10.40 -2.79
C ALA A 33 9.97 10.18 -2.30
N VAL A 34 9.61 8.97 -1.85
CA VAL A 34 8.29 8.64 -1.30
C VAL A 34 8.33 8.35 0.21
N GLY A 35 9.37 8.82 0.90
CA GLY A 35 9.51 8.77 2.35
C GLY A 35 9.95 7.43 2.91
N ILE A 36 10.52 6.54 2.09
CA ILE A 36 11.12 5.28 2.51
C ILE A 36 12.63 5.44 2.52
N ASP A 37 13.21 5.88 3.65
CA ASP A 37 14.59 6.34 3.69
C ASP A 37 15.60 5.24 3.95
N HIS A 38 15.19 4.10 4.54
CA HIS A 38 16.09 3.07 5.02
C HIS A 38 15.67 1.65 4.67
N TYR A 39 16.66 0.74 4.62
CA TYR A 39 16.47 -0.71 4.70
C TYR A 39 16.64 -1.19 6.14
N VAL A 40 15.96 -2.28 6.49
CA VAL A 40 16.14 -2.98 7.78
C VAL A 40 17.48 -3.71 7.81
N SER A 41 17.89 -4.34 6.69
CA SER A 41 19.11 -5.10 6.55
C SER A 41 20.23 -4.25 5.95
N ASP A 42 21.42 -4.33 6.52
CA ASP A 42 22.66 -3.76 5.97
C ASP A 42 23.37 -4.69 4.97
N VAL A 43 22.87 -5.91 4.78
CA VAL A 43 23.37 -6.89 3.81
C VAL A 43 23.09 -6.40 2.39
N GLU A 44 24.05 -6.58 1.49
CA GLU A 44 23.88 -6.24 0.08
C GLU A 44 22.74 -7.04 -0.55
N GLY A 45 21.92 -6.38 -1.40
CA GLY A 45 20.74 -7.01 -2.03
C GLY A 45 21.14 -8.15 -2.97
N ILE A 46 20.19 -9.05 -3.22
CA ILE A 46 20.39 -10.17 -4.15
C ILE A 46 20.31 -9.73 -5.61
N GLY A 47 19.81 -8.51 -5.89
CA GLY A 47 19.51 -8.08 -7.27
C GLY A 47 18.36 -8.89 -7.88
N GLY A 48 18.35 -8.99 -9.20
CA GLY A 48 17.35 -9.79 -9.92
C GLY A 48 16.12 -9.01 -10.35
N ARG A 49 15.15 -9.73 -10.93
CA ARG A 49 13.94 -9.13 -11.53
C ARG A 49 12.68 -9.86 -11.09
N LEU A 50 11.62 -9.09 -10.83
CA LEU A 50 10.26 -9.59 -10.66
C LEU A 50 9.58 -9.77 -12.03
N ARG A 51 8.62 -10.72 -12.10
CA ARG A 51 7.68 -10.83 -13.24
C ARG A 51 8.36 -10.93 -14.61
N ARG A 52 9.44 -11.73 -14.73
CA ARG A 52 9.99 -12.10 -16.04
C ARG A 52 8.92 -12.80 -16.89
N THR A 53 8.14 -13.67 -16.24
CA THR A 53 6.90 -14.25 -16.75
C THR A 53 5.77 -14.09 -15.74
N PRO A 54 4.48 -14.23 -16.13
CA PRO A 54 3.37 -14.15 -15.15
C PRO A 54 3.48 -15.20 -14.03
N GLU A 55 4.05 -16.37 -14.31
CA GLU A 55 4.24 -17.46 -13.35
C GLU A 55 5.25 -17.12 -12.25
N ASP A 56 6.14 -16.17 -12.49
CA ASP A 56 7.10 -15.70 -11.49
C ASP A 56 6.43 -14.88 -10.38
N PHE A 57 5.15 -14.49 -10.56
CA PHE A 57 4.41 -13.70 -9.58
C PHE A 57 2.99 -14.24 -9.43
N GLN A 58 2.79 -15.10 -8.46
CA GLN A 58 1.49 -15.70 -8.16
C GLN A 58 0.89 -15.05 -6.92
N VAL A 59 -0.40 -14.72 -7.00
CA VAL A 59 -1.15 -14.08 -5.90
C VAL A 59 -2.48 -14.80 -5.71
N ARG A 60 -2.75 -15.23 -4.48
CA ARG A 60 -4.03 -15.79 -4.09
C ARG A 60 -4.68 -14.95 -2.99
N GLU A 61 -5.93 -14.55 -3.18
CA GLU A 61 -6.70 -13.90 -2.12
C GLU A 61 -6.95 -14.85 -0.94
N LEU A 62 -6.73 -14.36 0.27
CA LEU A 62 -7.15 -15.00 1.51
C LEU A 62 -8.57 -14.55 1.83
N GLU A 63 -9.49 -15.47 1.70
CA GLU A 63 -10.93 -15.22 1.71
C GLU A 63 -11.43 -14.99 3.14
N ARG A 64 -12.41 -14.08 3.31
CA ARG A 64 -13.19 -13.89 4.56
C ARG A 64 -14.65 -14.32 4.38
N ILE A 65 -14.97 -14.94 3.27
CA ILE A 65 -16.32 -15.26 2.84
C ILE A 65 -16.45 -16.79 2.80
N ASP A 66 -17.50 -17.29 3.44
CA ASP A 66 -17.90 -18.70 3.42
C ASP A 66 -19.23 -18.80 2.65
N PRO A 67 -19.22 -19.18 1.34
CA PRO A 67 -20.43 -19.26 0.55
C PRO A 67 -21.33 -20.41 1.01
N GLU A 68 -22.64 -20.18 1.01
CA GLU A 68 -23.64 -21.24 1.16
C GLU A 68 -23.59 -22.21 -0.04
N PRO A 69 -24.01 -23.46 0.13
CA PRO A 69 -24.02 -24.43 -0.97
C PRO A 69 -24.72 -23.91 -2.24
N ILE A 70 -24.29 -24.40 -3.41
CA ILE A 70 -24.81 -23.90 -4.71
C ILE A 70 -26.31 -24.14 -4.91
N ASP A 71 -26.88 -25.12 -4.23
CA ASP A 71 -28.31 -25.49 -4.21
C ASP A 71 -29.12 -24.72 -3.15
N ALA A 72 -28.51 -23.81 -2.39
CA ALA A 72 -29.20 -22.93 -1.47
C ALA A 72 -30.22 -22.05 -2.20
N ASP A 73 -31.27 -21.61 -1.47
CA ASP A 73 -32.40 -20.83 -2.03
C ASP A 73 -31.92 -19.57 -2.79
N PRO A 74 -32.07 -19.47 -4.10
CA PRO A 74 -31.66 -18.29 -4.87
C PRO A 74 -32.42 -17.00 -4.47
N GLY A 75 -33.56 -17.13 -3.83
CA GLY A 75 -34.31 -15.98 -3.33
C GLY A 75 -33.66 -15.30 -2.12
N ALA A 76 -33.00 -16.09 -1.27
CA ALA A 76 -32.23 -15.60 -0.13
C ALA A 76 -30.76 -15.33 -0.49
N TYR A 77 -30.18 -16.15 -1.39
CA TYR A 77 -28.77 -16.14 -1.80
C TYR A 77 -28.64 -15.88 -3.30
N GLY A 78 -28.92 -14.66 -3.70
CA GLY A 78 -29.05 -14.26 -5.11
C GLY A 78 -27.73 -14.10 -5.88
N HIS A 79 -26.57 -14.17 -5.21
CA HIS A 79 -25.26 -14.04 -5.82
C HIS A 79 -24.57 -15.40 -5.93
N VAL A 80 -24.15 -15.79 -7.12
CA VAL A 80 -23.29 -16.94 -7.34
C VAL A 80 -21.84 -16.50 -7.11
N VAL A 81 -21.08 -17.27 -6.34
CA VAL A 81 -19.67 -17.02 -6.05
C VAL A 81 -18.81 -17.96 -6.87
N ILE A 82 -17.84 -17.39 -7.54
CA ILE A 82 -16.81 -18.11 -8.26
C ILE A 82 -15.43 -17.76 -7.74
N ARG A 83 -14.50 -18.71 -7.80
CA ARG A 83 -13.05 -18.48 -7.72
C ARG A 83 -12.52 -18.52 -9.15
N ALA A 84 -11.77 -17.50 -9.54
CA ALA A 84 -11.12 -17.46 -10.84
C ALA A 84 -9.60 -17.37 -10.67
N THR A 85 -8.88 -18.31 -11.33
CA THR A 85 -7.42 -18.22 -11.50
C THR A 85 -7.15 -17.66 -12.89
N LEU A 86 -6.54 -16.49 -12.93
CA LEU A 86 -6.39 -15.64 -14.08
C LEU A 86 -4.90 -15.47 -14.43
N ARG A 87 -4.53 -15.74 -15.67
CA ARG A 87 -3.17 -15.54 -16.16
C ARG A 87 -3.12 -14.35 -17.12
N SER A 88 -2.34 -13.35 -16.77
CA SER A 88 -2.20 -12.11 -17.59
C SER A 88 -3.51 -11.32 -17.81
N TRP A 89 -4.45 -11.40 -16.88
CA TRP A 89 -5.70 -10.64 -16.89
C TRP A 89 -5.66 -9.45 -15.91
N ASP A 90 -6.17 -8.30 -16.35
CA ASP A 90 -6.64 -7.28 -15.41
C ASP A 90 -8.00 -7.68 -14.84
N THR A 91 -8.24 -7.42 -13.54
CA THR A 91 -9.49 -7.79 -12.87
C THR A 91 -10.73 -7.19 -13.53
N ASN A 92 -10.65 -5.91 -13.99
CA ASN A 92 -11.77 -5.23 -14.65
C ASN A 92 -12.02 -5.77 -16.06
N ASP A 93 -10.95 -6.08 -16.80
CA ASP A 93 -11.02 -6.65 -18.15
C ASP A 93 -11.67 -8.05 -18.08
N PHE A 94 -11.25 -8.89 -17.12
CA PHE A 94 -11.86 -10.19 -16.89
C PHE A 94 -13.35 -10.08 -16.56
N ALA A 95 -13.71 -9.23 -15.59
CA ALA A 95 -15.10 -9.08 -15.19
C ALA A 95 -15.98 -8.48 -16.32
N SER A 96 -15.42 -7.65 -17.21
CA SER A 96 -16.11 -7.16 -18.40
C SER A 96 -16.33 -8.28 -19.41
N SER A 97 -15.28 -9.04 -19.71
CA SER A 97 -15.37 -10.21 -20.62
C SER A 97 -16.34 -11.28 -20.12
N LEU A 98 -16.32 -11.57 -18.80
CA LEU A 98 -17.25 -12.49 -18.17
C LEU A 98 -18.70 -12.01 -18.28
N SER A 99 -18.97 -10.72 -18.02
CA SER A 99 -20.31 -10.16 -18.13
C SER A 99 -20.84 -10.19 -19.57
N ASP A 100 -19.99 -9.92 -20.55
CA ASP A 100 -20.35 -9.96 -21.97
C ASP A 100 -20.72 -11.39 -22.40
N ARG A 101 -19.93 -12.39 -21.98
CA ARG A 101 -20.23 -13.82 -22.26
C ARG A 101 -21.53 -14.28 -21.63
N LEU A 102 -21.81 -13.84 -20.40
CA LEU A 102 -23.04 -14.15 -19.69
C LEU A 102 -24.26 -13.34 -20.19
N GLY A 103 -24.06 -12.36 -21.06
CA GLY A 103 -25.13 -11.48 -21.56
C GLY A 103 -25.75 -10.62 -20.46
N ILE A 104 -24.98 -10.24 -19.44
CA ILE A 104 -25.45 -9.45 -18.30
C ILE A 104 -24.73 -8.09 -18.21
N SER A 105 -25.29 -7.20 -17.42
CA SER A 105 -24.61 -5.91 -17.12
C SER A 105 -23.34 -6.16 -16.31
N ARG A 106 -22.25 -5.46 -16.67
CA ARG A 106 -20.99 -5.44 -15.93
C ARG A 106 -21.16 -5.12 -14.43
N LYS A 107 -22.18 -4.29 -14.08
CA LYS A 107 -22.50 -3.91 -12.71
C LYS A 107 -22.99 -5.06 -11.82
N ARG A 108 -23.27 -6.22 -12.40
CA ARG A 108 -23.69 -7.45 -11.68
C ARG A 108 -22.50 -8.35 -11.31
N VAL A 109 -21.29 -8.02 -11.73
CA VAL A 109 -20.06 -8.74 -11.39
C VAL A 109 -19.24 -7.92 -10.42
N HIS A 110 -18.98 -8.47 -9.24
CA HIS A 110 -18.31 -7.81 -8.12
C HIS A 110 -17.12 -8.64 -7.65
N TRP A 111 -16.12 -8.02 -7.00
CA TRP A 111 -14.91 -8.64 -6.48
C TRP A 111 -14.35 -7.90 -5.27
N ALA A 112 -13.46 -8.56 -4.50
CA ALA A 112 -12.90 -8.03 -3.26
C ALA A 112 -11.67 -7.14 -3.45
N GLY A 113 -10.87 -7.37 -4.49
CA GLY A 113 -9.65 -6.62 -4.74
C GLY A 113 -9.23 -6.62 -6.20
N THR A 114 -8.51 -5.59 -6.63
CA THR A 114 -7.94 -5.51 -7.98
C THR A 114 -6.54 -6.12 -7.96
N LYS A 115 -6.22 -6.93 -8.98
CA LYS A 115 -4.94 -7.60 -9.15
C LYS A 115 -4.24 -7.16 -10.43
N ASP A 116 -2.91 -7.27 -10.41
CA ASP A 116 -2.03 -6.89 -11.50
C ASP A 116 -2.19 -7.84 -12.71
N LYS A 117 -2.16 -7.27 -13.90
CA LYS A 117 -2.20 -8.02 -15.17
C LYS A 117 -0.96 -8.88 -15.42
N ARG A 118 0.21 -8.51 -14.87
CA ARG A 118 1.49 -9.21 -15.10
C ARG A 118 1.74 -10.31 -14.04
N ALA A 119 0.69 -11.11 -13.77
CA ALA A 119 0.73 -12.12 -12.71
C ALA A 119 -0.22 -13.28 -13.03
N VAL A 120 -0.09 -14.37 -12.28
CA VAL A 120 -1.15 -15.36 -12.10
C VAL A 120 -1.89 -15.02 -10.81
N THR A 121 -3.20 -14.77 -10.91
CA THR A 121 -3.97 -14.29 -9.76
C THR A 121 -5.18 -15.17 -9.50
N THR A 122 -5.39 -15.59 -8.24
CA THR A 122 -6.57 -16.32 -7.81
C THR A 122 -7.41 -15.45 -6.90
N GLN A 123 -8.67 -15.17 -7.28
CA GLN A 123 -9.54 -14.24 -6.58
C GLN A 123 -11.01 -14.61 -6.69
N LEU A 124 -11.83 -14.06 -5.77
CA LEU A 124 -13.27 -14.28 -5.76
C LEU A 124 -14.02 -13.23 -6.58
N PHE A 125 -15.08 -13.70 -7.26
CA PHE A 125 -16.12 -12.86 -7.86
C PHE A 125 -17.49 -13.31 -7.39
N SER A 126 -18.41 -12.36 -7.23
CA SER A 126 -19.83 -12.65 -7.06
C SER A 126 -20.63 -12.11 -8.25
N ILE A 127 -21.59 -12.89 -8.73
CA ILE A 127 -22.41 -12.59 -9.92
C ILE A 127 -23.88 -12.60 -9.52
N GLU A 128 -24.56 -11.48 -9.62
CA GLU A 128 -25.93 -11.33 -9.21
C GLU A 128 -26.91 -11.99 -10.19
N GLY A 129 -27.87 -12.80 -9.68
CA GLY A 129 -29.03 -13.31 -10.39
C GLY A 129 -28.71 -14.17 -11.62
N ILE A 130 -27.65 -14.99 -11.57
CA ILE A 130 -27.24 -15.88 -12.66
C ILE A 130 -27.59 -17.35 -12.35
N ASP A 131 -27.86 -18.14 -13.37
CA ASP A 131 -27.87 -19.61 -13.26
C ASP A 131 -26.42 -20.10 -13.17
N PRO A 132 -26.03 -20.85 -12.13
CA PRO A 132 -24.68 -21.41 -12.01
C PRO A 132 -24.22 -22.18 -13.25
N ASN A 133 -25.13 -22.89 -13.91
CA ASN A 133 -24.83 -23.69 -15.12
C ASN A 133 -24.50 -22.81 -16.35
N ALA A 134 -24.78 -21.51 -16.31
CA ALA A 134 -24.43 -20.58 -17.38
C ALA A 134 -22.98 -20.07 -17.27
N ILE A 135 -22.28 -20.35 -16.14
CA ILE A 135 -20.92 -19.87 -15.91
C ILE A 135 -19.96 -20.70 -16.79
N PRO A 136 -19.09 -20.02 -17.57
CA PRO A 136 -18.09 -20.71 -18.39
C PRO A 136 -17.18 -21.61 -17.52
N GLY A 137 -16.94 -22.83 -17.94
CA GLY A 137 -16.10 -23.80 -17.20
C GLY A 137 -16.77 -24.49 -16.01
N ALA A 138 -18.04 -24.19 -15.67
CA ALA A 138 -18.76 -24.79 -14.55
C ALA A 138 -19.24 -26.23 -14.82
N GLY A 139 -19.17 -26.72 -16.07
CA GLY A 139 -19.56 -28.11 -16.44
C GLY A 139 -18.40 -29.10 -16.30
N ASP A 140 -18.71 -30.39 -16.00
CA ASP A 140 -17.73 -31.47 -16.11
C ASP A 140 -17.06 -31.40 -17.49
N GLY A 141 -15.77 -31.04 -17.53
CA GLY A 141 -14.99 -30.93 -18.76
C GLY A 141 -15.13 -32.20 -19.55
N GLY A 142 -15.68 -32.11 -20.77
CA GLY A 142 -15.75 -33.25 -21.69
C GLY A 142 -14.34 -33.82 -21.86
N GLU A 143 -14.24 -35.12 -22.04
CA GLU A 143 -12.99 -35.92 -22.16
C GLU A 143 -12.00 -35.39 -23.23
N ASP A 144 -12.35 -34.38 -24.03
CA ASP A 144 -11.54 -33.79 -25.10
C ASP A 144 -10.88 -32.39 -24.76
N GLY A 145 -11.04 -31.86 -23.55
CA GLY A 145 -10.30 -30.65 -23.11
C GLY A 145 -10.61 -29.35 -23.88
N THR A 146 -11.59 -29.32 -24.75
CA THR A 146 -12.02 -28.14 -25.51
C THR A 146 -13.47 -27.80 -25.19
N ASP A 147 -13.70 -27.13 -24.08
CA ASP A 147 -14.97 -26.47 -23.82
C ASP A 147 -14.99 -25.13 -24.60
N PRO A 148 -15.86 -25.00 -25.63
CA PRO A 148 -15.98 -23.76 -26.39
C PRO A 148 -16.51 -22.60 -25.54
N SER A 149 -16.93 -22.83 -24.29
CA SER A 149 -17.33 -21.82 -23.33
C SER A 149 -16.15 -21.36 -22.43
N SER A 150 -14.99 -22.05 -22.44
CA SER A 150 -13.83 -21.67 -21.64
C SER A 150 -13.31 -20.27 -22.00
N MET A 151 -12.83 -19.54 -21.02
CA MET A 151 -12.13 -18.28 -21.23
C MET A 151 -10.63 -18.58 -21.33
N ASP A 152 -9.98 -18.07 -22.38
CA ASP A 152 -8.55 -18.27 -22.55
C ASP A 152 -7.79 -17.70 -21.34
N GLU A 153 -6.82 -18.46 -20.83
CA GLU A 153 -5.97 -18.06 -19.70
C GLU A 153 -6.76 -17.79 -18.38
N ALA A 154 -7.95 -18.39 -18.22
CA ALA A 154 -8.75 -18.28 -17.00
C ALA A 154 -9.36 -19.65 -16.64
N GLU A 155 -9.14 -20.09 -15.39
CA GLU A 155 -9.80 -21.24 -14.77
C GLU A 155 -10.87 -20.75 -13.80
N ILE A 156 -12.10 -21.28 -13.89
CA ILE A 156 -13.23 -20.83 -13.06
C ILE A 156 -13.80 -22.00 -12.29
N GLU A 157 -13.90 -21.84 -10.97
CA GLU A 157 -14.54 -22.78 -10.04
C GLU A 157 -15.78 -22.12 -9.42
N VAL A 158 -16.93 -22.80 -9.48
CA VAL A 158 -18.15 -22.34 -8.79
C VAL A 158 -18.14 -22.83 -7.35
N LEU A 159 -18.10 -21.90 -6.38
CA LEU A 159 -18.00 -22.24 -4.97
C LEU A 159 -19.35 -22.38 -4.27
N GLY A 160 -20.34 -21.52 -4.59
CA GLY A 160 -21.62 -21.49 -3.90
C GLY A 160 -22.37 -20.20 -4.11
N ARG A 161 -23.13 -19.77 -3.08
CA ARG A 161 -24.00 -18.59 -3.15
C ARG A 161 -23.83 -17.68 -1.96
N LEU A 162 -24.10 -16.38 -2.16
CA LEU A 162 -24.15 -15.37 -1.11
C LEU A 162 -25.47 -14.58 -1.15
N GLY A 163 -25.91 -14.08 0.00
CA GLY A 163 -27.06 -13.18 0.14
C GLY A 163 -26.76 -11.72 -0.25
N ARG A 164 -25.48 -11.36 -0.48
CA ARG A 164 -25.02 -10.04 -0.88
C ARG A 164 -23.92 -10.12 -1.95
N SER A 165 -23.64 -8.99 -2.58
CA SER A 165 -22.45 -8.86 -3.42
C SER A 165 -21.16 -8.89 -2.58
N ILE A 166 -20.07 -9.35 -3.18
CA ILE A 166 -18.73 -9.10 -2.69
C ILE A 166 -18.41 -7.62 -2.89
N GLU A 167 -17.81 -6.98 -1.88
CA GLU A 167 -17.42 -5.58 -1.94
C GLU A 167 -15.89 -5.45 -1.89
N LEU A 168 -15.37 -4.33 -2.39
CA LEU A 168 -13.94 -4.04 -2.30
C LEU A 168 -13.51 -4.03 -0.83
N GLY A 169 -12.50 -4.84 -0.51
CA GLY A 169 -12.00 -5.02 0.86
C GLY A 169 -12.56 -6.25 1.59
N ASP A 170 -13.45 -7.04 0.99
CA ASP A 170 -13.98 -8.29 1.53
C ASP A 170 -12.97 -9.45 1.51
N LEU A 171 -11.69 -9.15 1.59
CA LEU A 171 -10.60 -10.13 1.72
C LEU A 171 -9.84 -9.90 3.03
N ALA A 172 -9.21 -10.93 3.54
CA ALA A 172 -8.32 -10.83 4.70
C ALA A 172 -6.93 -10.35 4.31
N GLY A 173 -6.42 -10.85 3.20
CA GLY A 173 -5.09 -10.57 2.72
C GLY A 173 -4.81 -11.27 1.40
N ASN A 174 -3.54 -11.42 1.10
CA ASN A 174 -3.07 -12.16 -0.07
C ASN A 174 -1.91 -13.08 0.34
N GLU A 175 -1.90 -14.26 -0.20
CA GLU A 175 -0.78 -15.17 -0.22
C GLU A 175 -0.02 -14.97 -1.53
N PHE A 176 1.30 -15.00 -1.45
CA PHE A 176 2.20 -14.76 -2.57
C PHE A 176 3.16 -15.93 -2.71
N GLU A 177 3.40 -16.33 -3.97
CA GLU A 177 4.52 -17.16 -4.38
C GLU A 177 5.26 -16.41 -5.48
N ILE A 178 6.48 -15.90 -5.16
CA ILE A 178 7.20 -14.98 -6.03
C ILE A 178 8.61 -15.49 -6.27
N ARG A 179 8.93 -15.79 -7.53
CA ARG A 179 10.25 -16.20 -7.97
C ARG A 179 11.04 -14.99 -8.47
N ILE A 180 12.27 -14.87 -7.98
CA ILE A 180 13.21 -13.84 -8.43
C ILE A 180 14.08 -14.42 -9.53
N ALA A 181 13.92 -13.87 -10.73
CA ALA A 181 14.72 -14.25 -11.88
C ALA A 181 16.03 -13.46 -11.91
N ASP A 182 17.09 -14.09 -12.44
CA ASP A 182 18.39 -13.45 -12.66
C ASP A 182 18.99 -12.83 -11.37
N ALA A 183 18.81 -13.50 -10.21
CA ALA A 183 19.43 -13.05 -8.95
C ALA A 183 20.95 -13.05 -9.08
N GLU A 184 21.59 -11.93 -8.70
CA GLU A 184 23.03 -11.74 -8.83
C GLU A 184 23.80 -12.32 -7.63
N ARG A 185 23.22 -12.26 -6.43
CA ARG A 185 23.81 -12.68 -5.15
C ARG A 185 22.79 -13.47 -4.31
N PRO A 186 22.27 -14.59 -4.81
CA PRO A 186 21.26 -15.39 -4.11
C PRO A 186 21.74 -15.89 -2.75
N GLU A 187 23.07 -16.05 -2.54
CA GLU A 187 23.68 -16.43 -1.26
C GLU A 187 23.37 -15.46 -0.11
N ASN A 188 22.99 -14.21 -0.40
CA ASN A 188 22.64 -13.22 0.61
C ASN A 188 21.24 -13.40 1.20
N VAL A 189 20.39 -14.24 0.61
CA VAL A 189 19.01 -14.48 1.07
C VAL A 189 18.97 -14.84 2.55
N GLY A 190 19.79 -15.81 2.98
CA GLY A 190 19.83 -16.27 4.38
C GLY A 190 20.16 -15.14 5.35
N ALA A 191 21.21 -14.36 5.06
CA ALA A 191 21.64 -13.26 5.92
C ALA A 191 20.61 -12.13 6.02
N ILE A 192 19.91 -11.82 4.91
CA ILE A 192 18.82 -10.86 4.91
C ILE A 192 17.64 -11.40 5.72
N THR A 193 17.24 -12.65 5.52
CA THR A 193 16.16 -13.30 6.28
C THR A 193 16.44 -13.28 7.78
N ASP A 194 17.67 -13.57 8.21
CA ASP A 194 18.07 -13.48 9.60
C ASP A 194 17.99 -12.04 10.16
N ALA A 195 18.32 -11.04 9.36
CA ALA A 195 18.14 -9.63 9.76
C ALA A 195 16.68 -9.27 9.97
N LEU A 196 15.79 -9.70 9.06
CA LEU A 196 14.34 -9.47 9.17
C LEU A 196 13.69 -10.26 10.30
N ALA A 197 14.20 -11.47 10.61
CA ALA A 197 13.75 -12.26 11.75
C ALA A 197 14.14 -11.59 13.09
N ARG A 198 15.35 -11.05 13.18
CA ARG A 198 15.78 -10.23 14.33
C ARG A 198 14.92 -8.96 14.49
N PHE A 199 14.58 -8.30 13.39
CA PHE A 199 13.68 -7.15 13.41
C PHE A 199 12.28 -7.53 13.91
N ALA A 200 11.80 -8.75 13.60
CA ALA A 200 10.52 -9.26 14.06
C ALA A 200 10.46 -9.53 15.57
N THR A 201 11.58 -9.84 16.20
CA THR A 201 11.66 -10.26 17.62
C THR A 201 12.37 -9.25 18.52
N GLY A 202 13.16 -8.34 17.96
CA GLY A 202 14.04 -7.43 18.70
C GLY A 202 15.28 -8.10 19.29
N GLU A 203 15.58 -9.35 18.97
CA GLU A 203 16.73 -10.07 19.51
C GLU A 203 18.06 -9.55 18.93
N GLN A 204 18.95 -9.11 19.80
CA GLN A 204 20.32 -8.69 19.46
C GLN A 204 21.27 -9.89 19.52
N SER A 205 21.58 -10.51 18.41
CA SER A 205 22.64 -11.53 18.30
C SER A 205 22.49 -12.76 19.20
N GLY A 206 22.19 -13.88 18.64
CA GLY A 206 22.14 -15.18 19.30
C GLY A 206 21.57 -16.30 18.45
N ALA A 207 21.11 -15.98 17.25
CA ALA A 207 20.77 -17.05 16.31
C ALA A 207 22.07 -17.83 16.04
N GLU A 208 22.14 -19.07 16.51
CA GLU A 208 23.13 -20.04 16.04
C GLU A 208 23.09 -19.96 14.50
N GLU A 209 24.28 -19.82 13.88
CA GLU A 209 24.39 -19.85 12.42
C GLU A 209 23.59 -21.05 11.94
N ARG A 210 22.47 -20.80 11.27
CA ARG A 210 21.62 -21.86 10.74
C ARG A 210 22.39 -22.52 9.62
N ASP A 211 22.84 -23.72 9.88
CA ASP A 211 23.56 -24.56 8.93
C ASP A 211 22.52 -25.16 7.97
N GLY A 212 22.37 -24.51 6.81
CA GLY A 212 21.59 -25.02 5.67
C GLY A 212 20.06 -24.88 5.78
N GLN A 213 19.45 -24.72 4.63
CA GLN A 213 18.02 -24.67 4.35
C GLN A 213 17.16 -25.51 5.31
N SER A 214 16.45 -24.85 6.19
CA SER A 214 15.36 -25.48 6.92
C SER A 214 14.10 -25.27 6.09
N ASP A 215 13.39 -26.34 5.75
CA ASP A 215 12.10 -26.32 5.06
C ASP A 215 10.98 -25.70 5.93
N GLU A 216 11.28 -25.28 7.17
CA GLU A 216 10.30 -24.67 8.06
C GLU A 216 10.21 -23.16 7.85
N PRO A 217 8.99 -22.59 7.77
CA PRO A 217 8.78 -21.16 7.63
C PRO A 217 9.42 -20.37 8.77
N ILE A 218 9.96 -19.20 8.45
CA ILE A 218 10.62 -18.30 9.41
C ILE A 218 9.76 -17.06 9.60
N THR A 219 9.46 -16.68 10.83
CA THR A 219 8.79 -15.42 11.11
C THR A 219 9.73 -14.25 10.84
N VAL A 220 9.36 -13.38 9.90
CA VAL A 220 10.05 -12.14 9.55
C VAL A 220 9.12 -10.94 9.71
N ALA A 221 9.71 -9.75 9.83
CA ALA A 221 8.95 -8.50 9.80
C ALA A 221 9.67 -7.41 9.01
N VAL A 222 8.87 -6.50 8.46
CA VAL A 222 9.34 -5.28 7.79
C VAL A 222 8.48 -4.09 8.22
N PRO A 223 8.99 -2.84 8.13
CA PRO A 223 8.14 -1.66 8.26
C PRO A 223 7.01 -1.70 7.23
N ASN A 224 5.79 -1.38 7.65
CA ASN A 224 4.58 -1.48 6.81
C ASN A 224 4.42 -0.27 5.89
N TYR A 225 5.47 0.09 5.16
CA TYR A 225 5.48 1.21 4.23
C TYR A 225 4.37 1.09 3.16
N PHE A 226 3.94 2.22 2.64
CA PHE A 226 3.24 2.28 1.37
C PHE A 226 4.26 2.23 0.24
N GLY A 227 4.19 1.21 -0.60
CA GLY A 227 5.13 1.03 -1.69
C GLY A 227 5.00 2.10 -2.79
N GLN A 228 6.02 2.18 -3.66
CA GLN A 228 6.13 3.14 -4.78
C GLN A 228 4.85 3.25 -5.62
N GLN A 229 4.14 2.14 -5.86
CA GLN A 229 2.90 2.12 -6.67
C GLN A 229 1.80 3.03 -6.10
N ARG A 230 1.80 3.32 -4.79
CA ARG A 230 0.85 4.24 -4.14
C ARG A 230 1.00 5.66 -4.62
N PHE A 231 2.21 6.03 -5.04
CA PHE A 231 2.59 7.39 -5.42
C PHE A 231 2.66 7.59 -6.92
N GLY A 232 2.57 6.51 -7.70
CA GLY A 232 2.68 6.46 -9.15
C GLY A 232 3.91 5.67 -9.58
N SER A 233 3.71 4.61 -10.38
CA SER A 233 4.78 3.67 -10.75
C SER A 233 5.91 4.31 -11.58
N ARG A 234 5.57 5.24 -12.49
CA ARG A 234 6.52 5.94 -13.35
C ARG A 234 6.80 7.36 -12.93
N ARG A 235 5.84 7.99 -12.27
CA ARG A 235 5.86 9.40 -11.89
C ARG A 235 5.32 9.51 -10.47
N PRO A 236 6.18 9.45 -9.46
CA PRO A 236 5.77 9.37 -8.06
C PRO A 236 5.39 10.74 -7.47
N ILE A 237 4.42 11.44 -8.08
CA ILE A 237 4.00 12.79 -7.70
C ILE A 237 2.66 12.85 -6.96
N THR A 238 1.95 11.72 -6.84
CA THR A 238 0.58 11.73 -6.30
C THR A 238 0.51 12.32 -4.90
N HIS A 239 1.54 12.12 -4.09
CA HIS A 239 1.65 12.71 -2.75
C HIS A 239 1.98 14.22 -2.81
N GLU A 240 2.78 14.68 -3.75
CA GLU A 240 3.11 16.10 -3.91
C GLU A 240 1.86 16.91 -4.28
N VAL A 241 1.06 16.39 -5.23
CA VAL A 241 -0.26 16.94 -5.55
C VAL A 241 -1.16 16.94 -4.32
N GLY A 242 -1.18 15.82 -3.57
CA GLY A 242 -1.97 15.69 -2.34
C GLY A 242 -1.54 16.67 -1.24
N LEU A 243 -0.24 16.87 -1.04
CA LEU A 243 0.30 17.86 -0.09
C LEU A 243 -0.13 19.28 -0.46
N ALA A 244 -0.03 19.64 -1.75
CA ALA A 244 -0.48 20.94 -2.22
C ALA A 244 -2.00 21.13 -2.02
N ILE A 245 -2.80 20.10 -2.28
CA ILE A 245 -4.27 20.12 -2.03
C ILE A 245 -4.58 20.36 -0.57
N VAL A 246 -3.95 19.59 0.35
CA VAL A 246 -4.21 19.70 1.80
C VAL A 246 -3.84 21.09 2.32
N ARG A 247 -2.76 21.69 1.82
CA ARG A 247 -2.35 23.08 2.16
C ARG A 247 -3.21 24.15 1.51
N GLY A 248 -4.21 23.79 0.69
CA GLY A 248 -5.03 24.76 -0.06
C GLY A 248 -4.31 25.43 -1.24
N GLU A 249 -3.17 24.91 -1.66
CA GLU A 249 -2.34 25.39 -2.77
C GLU A 249 -2.81 24.80 -4.10
N TRP A 250 -4.09 25.08 -4.45
CA TRP A 250 -4.78 24.44 -5.59
C TRP A 250 -4.08 24.68 -6.94
N ARG A 251 -3.55 25.89 -7.16
CA ARG A 251 -2.78 26.22 -8.36
C ARG A 251 -1.53 25.33 -8.48
N GLU A 252 -0.82 25.17 -7.36
CA GLU A 252 0.39 24.36 -7.29
C GLU A 252 0.07 22.89 -7.51
N ALA A 253 -1.02 22.37 -6.94
CA ALA A 253 -1.47 21.01 -7.17
C ALA A 253 -1.70 20.72 -8.67
N VAL A 254 -2.36 21.63 -9.37
CA VAL A 254 -2.57 21.50 -10.83
C VAL A 254 -1.25 21.64 -11.59
N ARG A 255 -0.37 22.57 -11.19
CA ARG A 255 0.95 22.74 -11.83
C ARG A 255 1.78 21.47 -11.72
N ILE A 256 1.91 20.88 -10.53
CA ILE A 256 2.63 19.62 -10.30
C ILE A 256 2.03 18.51 -11.18
N TYR A 257 0.70 18.38 -11.20
CA TYR A 257 0.06 17.30 -11.94
C TYR A 257 0.23 17.43 -13.47
N VAL A 258 0.15 18.64 -14.01
CA VAL A 258 0.20 18.90 -15.47
C VAL A 258 1.64 19.07 -15.96
N ALA A 259 2.46 19.86 -15.27
CA ALA A 259 3.68 20.44 -15.84
C ALA A 259 4.98 19.77 -15.38
N ASP A 260 5.02 19.12 -14.19
CA ASP A 260 6.25 18.48 -13.73
C ASP A 260 6.55 17.24 -14.54
N ASP A 261 7.74 17.16 -15.10
CA ASP A 261 8.25 16.06 -15.89
C ASP A 261 9.16 15.14 -15.06
N TYR A 262 9.26 13.87 -15.49
CA TYR A 262 10.09 12.86 -14.84
C TYR A 262 10.93 12.10 -15.86
N GLU A 263 12.17 11.73 -15.49
CA GLU A 263 13.11 11.01 -16.36
C GLU A 263 12.55 9.66 -16.84
N SER A 264 11.67 9.03 -16.09
CA SER A 264 11.00 7.78 -16.47
C SER A 264 9.87 7.93 -17.50
N GLU A 265 9.46 9.18 -17.83
CA GLU A 265 8.52 9.44 -18.90
C GLU A 265 9.25 9.55 -20.27
N PRO A 266 8.58 9.19 -21.38
CA PRO A 266 9.14 9.42 -22.72
C PRO A 266 9.51 10.89 -22.95
N ASP A 267 10.63 11.17 -23.63
CA ASP A 267 11.12 12.53 -23.93
C ASP A 267 10.02 13.45 -24.46
N SER A 268 9.19 12.94 -25.40
CA SER A 268 8.07 13.70 -25.95
C SER A 268 6.97 14.07 -24.94
N THR A 269 6.87 13.33 -23.84
CA THR A 269 5.96 13.66 -22.73
C THR A 269 6.58 14.71 -21.85
N GLN A 270 7.86 14.58 -21.53
CA GLN A 270 8.60 15.56 -20.75
C GLN A 270 8.61 16.93 -21.46
N GLU A 271 8.88 16.96 -22.76
CA GLU A 271 8.82 18.20 -23.58
C GLU A 271 7.43 18.83 -23.56
N ALA A 272 6.37 18.01 -23.69
CA ALA A 272 5.00 18.49 -23.65
C ALA A 272 4.63 19.10 -22.30
N ARG A 273 5.06 18.49 -21.18
CA ARG A 273 4.82 19.01 -19.83
C ARG A 273 5.52 20.34 -19.60
N ARG A 274 6.81 20.45 -19.99
CA ARG A 274 7.55 21.72 -19.89
C ARG A 274 6.88 22.82 -20.69
N ALA A 275 6.51 22.53 -21.96
CA ALA A 275 5.84 23.51 -22.81
C ALA A 275 4.47 23.94 -22.24
N ALA A 276 3.68 23.00 -21.70
CA ALA A 276 2.44 23.32 -21.03
C ALA A 276 2.66 24.15 -19.77
N GLY A 277 3.72 23.84 -18.97
CA GLY A 277 4.10 24.61 -17.79
C GLY A 277 4.48 26.06 -18.11
N ASP A 278 5.24 26.28 -19.17
CA ASP A 278 5.60 27.63 -19.64
C ASP A 278 4.34 28.43 -20.02
N CYS A 279 3.44 27.81 -20.81
CA CYS A 279 2.16 28.44 -21.16
C CYS A 279 1.28 28.73 -19.92
N MET A 280 1.22 27.81 -18.97
CA MET A 280 0.48 28.01 -17.71
C MET A 280 1.04 29.17 -16.87
N ALA A 281 2.37 29.34 -16.86
CA ALA A 281 3.02 30.45 -16.16
C ALA A 281 2.62 31.80 -16.77
N ASP A 282 2.44 31.86 -18.09
CA ASP A 282 2.04 33.06 -18.85
C ASP A 282 0.49 33.24 -18.86
N GLY A 283 -0.29 32.33 -18.25
CA GLY A 283 -1.76 32.36 -18.32
C GLY A 283 -2.35 31.94 -19.69
N ASP A 284 -1.53 31.38 -20.57
CA ASP A 284 -1.95 30.88 -21.88
C ASP A 284 -2.50 29.46 -21.80
N TRP A 285 -3.75 29.32 -21.36
CA TRP A 285 -4.44 28.04 -21.18
C TRP A 285 -4.68 27.30 -22.51
N VAL A 286 -4.86 28.06 -23.61
CA VAL A 286 -5.01 27.50 -24.96
C VAL A 286 -3.70 26.90 -25.42
N GLY A 287 -2.59 27.62 -25.28
CA GLY A 287 -1.26 27.12 -25.61
C GLY A 287 -0.87 25.90 -24.77
N ALA A 288 -1.18 25.92 -23.47
CA ALA A 288 -0.96 24.76 -22.59
C ALA A 288 -1.72 23.50 -23.04
N LEU A 289 -2.99 23.68 -23.43
CA LEU A 289 -3.84 22.59 -23.93
C LEU A 289 -3.33 22.04 -25.29
N ASP A 290 -2.88 22.92 -26.18
CA ASP A 290 -2.33 22.52 -27.49
C ASP A 290 -0.99 21.78 -27.35
N ALA A 291 -0.18 22.13 -26.36
CA ALA A 291 1.08 21.43 -26.06
C ALA A 291 0.83 20.01 -25.50
N MET A 292 -0.31 19.77 -24.82
CA MET A 292 -0.58 18.52 -24.12
C MET A 292 -1.13 17.42 -25.04
N PRO A 293 -0.47 16.25 -25.17
CA PRO A 293 -0.90 15.15 -26.02
C PRO A 293 -2.27 14.56 -25.61
N ASN A 294 -3.05 14.10 -26.61
CA ASN A 294 -4.39 13.53 -26.37
C ASN A 294 -4.40 12.32 -25.41
N ARG A 295 -3.30 11.57 -25.30
CA ARG A 295 -3.16 10.42 -24.40
C ARG A 295 -3.14 10.82 -22.91
N LEU A 296 -2.82 12.07 -22.59
CA LEU A 296 -2.81 12.63 -21.24
C LEU A 296 -4.20 13.26 -20.93
N GLY A 297 -5.20 12.39 -20.83
CA GLY A 297 -6.60 12.80 -20.75
C GLY A 297 -6.95 13.60 -19.51
N TYR A 298 -6.40 13.27 -18.35
CA TYR A 298 -6.68 13.97 -17.09
C TYR A 298 -6.05 15.35 -17.05
N GLU A 299 -4.80 15.48 -17.52
CA GLU A 299 -4.12 16.76 -17.67
C GLU A 299 -4.90 17.68 -18.61
N ARG A 300 -5.36 17.14 -19.73
CA ARG A 300 -6.20 17.89 -20.68
C ARG A 300 -7.55 18.29 -20.08
N THR A 301 -8.16 17.45 -19.23
CA THR A 301 -9.40 17.78 -18.51
C THR A 301 -9.22 19.02 -17.64
N LEU A 302 -8.11 19.08 -16.88
CA LEU A 302 -7.77 20.25 -16.05
C LEU A 302 -7.56 21.50 -16.90
N LEU A 303 -6.76 21.40 -17.97
CA LEU A 303 -6.49 22.53 -18.86
C LEU A 303 -7.74 23.04 -19.55
N HIS A 304 -8.63 22.18 -20.04
CA HIS A 304 -9.94 22.57 -20.59
C HIS A 304 -10.84 23.27 -19.56
N ALA A 305 -10.81 22.82 -18.31
CA ALA A 305 -11.59 23.44 -17.25
C ALA A 305 -11.10 24.88 -17.00
N LEU A 306 -9.78 25.10 -16.98
CA LEU A 306 -9.16 26.40 -16.75
C LEU A 306 -9.32 27.33 -17.96
N GLU A 307 -9.17 26.84 -19.20
CA GLU A 307 -9.44 27.59 -20.43
C GLU A 307 -10.87 28.18 -20.46
N ARG A 308 -11.85 27.35 -20.14
CA ARG A 308 -13.27 27.80 -20.09
C ARG A 308 -13.48 28.91 -19.06
N ARG A 309 -12.79 28.89 -17.93
CA ARG A 309 -12.92 29.91 -16.88
C ARG A 309 -12.20 31.19 -17.26
N ALA A 310 -11.01 31.11 -17.80
CA ALA A 310 -10.28 32.27 -18.31
C ALA A 310 -11.02 33.00 -19.43
N GLY A 311 -11.73 32.25 -20.33
CA GLY A 311 -12.53 32.82 -21.41
C GLY A 311 -13.92 33.37 -20.99
N GLY A 312 -14.42 33.00 -19.80
CA GLY A 312 -15.73 33.41 -19.27
C GLY A 312 -15.71 34.61 -18.31
N GLY A 313 -14.53 35.13 -17.95
CA GLY A 313 -14.36 36.26 -17.05
C GLY A 313 -14.87 37.55 -17.66
N SER A 314 -15.97 38.10 -17.10
CA SER A 314 -16.48 39.44 -17.38
C SER A 314 -15.46 40.48 -16.88
N GLY A 315 -14.73 41.07 -17.81
CA GLY A 315 -13.86 42.23 -17.82
C GLY A 315 -13.78 43.16 -16.59
N ASP A 316 -13.31 42.69 -15.48
CA ASP A 316 -12.77 43.56 -14.42
C ASP A 316 -11.28 43.26 -14.32
N GLY A 317 -10.46 44.16 -14.83
CA GLY A 317 -9.04 44.10 -15.12
C GLY A 317 -8.09 43.61 -14.00
N SER A 318 -8.31 42.44 -13.43
CA SER A 318 -7.35 41.75 -12.58
C SER A 318 -6.54 40.75 -13.42
N ASP A 319 -5.25 40.76 -13.22
CA ASP A 319 -4.15 40.38 -14.08
C ASP A 319 -4.01 38.89 -14.42
N ASP A 320 -4.90 37.95 -13.99
CA ASP A 320 -4.75 36.51 -14.26
C ASP A 320 -6.04 35.74 -14.58
N GLY A 321 -7.21 36.32 -14.59
CA GLY A 321 -8.45 35.67 -15.05
C GLY A 321 -8.87 34.35 -14.38
N VAL A 322 -8.02 33.68 -13.61
CA VAL A 322 -8.23 32.38 -12.95
C VAL A 322 -7.73 32.46 -11.51
N ASP A 323 -8.58 32.20 -10.53
CA ASP A 323 -8.27 32.23 -9.10
C ASP A 323 -8.08 30.82 -8.47
N GLN A 324 -7.78 30.74 -7.18
CA GLN A 324 -7.58 29.48 -6.46
C GLN A 324 -8.84 28.59 -6.46
N ASP A 325 -10.03 29.17 -6.43
CA ASP A 325 -11.28 28.42 -6.48
C ASP A 325 -11.54 27.81 -7.86
N ASP A 326 -11.05 28.44 -8.92
CA ASP A 326 -11.08 27.89 -10.28
C ASP A 326 -10.20 26.66 -10.42
N PHE A 327 -8.99 26.67 -9.84
CA PHE A 327 -8.11 25.51 -9.81
C PHE A 327 -8.71 24.36 -8.99
N ARG A 328 -9.30 24.66 -7.83
CA ARG A 328 -10.01 23.66 -7.03
C ARG A 328 -11.16 23.04 -7.82
N THR A 329 -11.95 23.88 -8.50
CA THR A 329 -13.08 23.41 -9.30
C THR A 329 -12.60 22.58 -10.50
N ALA A 330 -11.47 22.94 -11.12
CA ALA A 330 -10.89 22.14 -12.19
C ALA A 330 -10.44 20.75 -11.70
N LEU A 331 -9.85 20.64 -10.52
CA LEU A 331 -9.53 19.35 -9.88
C LEU A 331 -10.79 18.54 -9.58
N GLY A 332 -11.92 19.20 -9.29
CA GLY A 332 -13.23 18.56 -9.12
C GLY A 332 -13.79 17.93 -10.40
N ASP A 333 -13.31 18.30 -11.59
CA ASP A 333 -13.68 17.69 -12.87
C ASP A 333 -12.98 16.32 -13.10
N LEU A 334 -11.99 15.94 -12.27
CA LEU A 334 -11.36 14.62 -12.31
C LEU A 334 -12.28 13.56 -11.67
N PRO A 335 -12.09 12.25 -11.99
CA PRO A 335 -12.82 11.18 -11.30
C PRO A 335 -12.63 11.23 -9.78
N GLU A 336 -13.69 11.04 -9.02
CA GLU A 336 -13.71 11.14 -7.54
C GLU A 336 -12.66 10.22 -6.86
N ASN A 337 -12.48 9.01 -7.39
CA ASN A 337 -11.46 8.10 -6.89
C ASN A 337 -10.04 8.64 -7.07
N LEU A 338 -9.75 9.38 -8.15
CA LEU A 338 -8.47 10.04 -8.37
C LEU A 338 -8.27 11.22 -7.40
N GLN A 339 -9.33 12.01 -7.19
CA GLN A 339 -9.30 13.12 -6.23
C GLN A 339 -8.97 12.63 -4.81
N ARG A 340 -9.66 11.58 -4.34
CA ARG A 340 -9.36 10.93 -3.03
C ARG A 340 -7.95 10.37 -2.97
N MET A 341 -7.45 9.81 -4.08
CA MET A 341 -6.13 9.20 -4.13
C MET A 341 -5.02 10.21 -3.85
N PHE A 342 -5.15 11.49 -4.23
CA PHE A 342 -4.16 12.53 -3.93
C PHE A 342 -4.01 12.73 -2.41
N VAL A 343 -5.11 12.94 -1.71
CA VAL A 343 -5.10 13.15 -0.24
C VAL A 343 -4.59 11.91 0.49
N HIS A 344 -5.05 10.73 0.08
CA HIS A 344 -4.53 9.48 0.66
C HIS A 344 -3.04 9.26 0.38
N ALA A 345 -2.50 9.74 -0.74
CA ALA A 345 -1.07 9.66 -1.01
C ALA A 345 -0.26 10.61 -0.11
N ALA A 346 -0.76 11.82 0.18
CA ALA A 346 -0.15 12.71 1.16
C ALA A 346 -0.11 12.07 2.56
N GLN A 347 -1.20 11.43 2.99
CA GLN A 347 -1.25 10.66 4.25
C GLN A 347 -0.24 9.50 4.24
N SER A 348 -0.14 8.79 3.12
CA SER A 348 0.80 7.66 2.96
C SER A 348 2.26 8.11 3.00
N TYR A 349 2.57 9.28 2.44
CA TYR A 349 3.90 9.88 2.50
C TYR A 349 4.27 10.28 3.92
N ALA A 350 3.37 10.98 4.63
CA ALA A 350 3.57 11.32 6.04
C ALA A 350 3.82 10.06 6.89
N PHE A 351 3.04 9.01 6.68
CA PHE A 351 3.20 7.72 7.34
C PHE A 351 4.57 7.10 7.06
N ASN A 352 5.00 7.05 5.79
CA ASN A 352 6.31 6.52 5.43
C ASN A 352 7.45 7.29 6.11
N ARG A 353 7.38 8.62 6.10
CA ARG A 353 8.37 9.48 6.79
C ARG A 353 8.41 9.21 8.29
N ILE A 354 7.25 9.07 8.95
CA ILE A 354 7.18 8.73 10.38
C ILE A 354 7.86 7.37 10.66
N LEU A 355 7.66 6.38 9.82
CA LEU A 355 8.31 5.08 9.98
C LEU A 355 9.82 5.17 9.77
N SER A 356 10.27 5.93 8.78
CA SER A 356 11.70 6.14 8.51
C SER A 356 12.39 6.85 9.67
N GLU A 357 11.82 7.92 10.20
CA GLU A 357 12.33 8.63 11.38
C GLU A 357 12.32 7.73 12.64
N ARG A 358 11.27 6.90 12.82
CA ARG A 358 11.22 5.93 13.91
C ARG A 358 12.35 4.91 13.81
N LEU A 359 12.65 4.43 12.61
CA LEU A 359 13.73 3.48 12.35
C LEU A 359 15.09 4.11 12.62
N GLU A 360 15.31 5.37 12.18
CA GLU A 360 16.53 6.14 12.41
C GLU A 360 16.75 6.45 13.89
N ALA A 361 15.66 6.75 14.63
CA ALA A 361 15.71 6.96 16.08
C ALA A 361 15.99 5.66 16.86
N GLY A 362 16.00 4.50 16.20
CA GLY A 362 16.23 3.19 16.84
C GLY A 362 15.06 2.73 17.74
N LEU A 363 13.86 3.26 17.54
CA LEU A 363 12.68 2.82 18.28
C LEU A 363 12.18 1.47 17.76
N PRO A 364 11.73 0.56 18.64
CA PRO A 364 11.28 -0.78 18.25
C PRO A 364 10.01 -0.75 17.39
N PHE A 365 9.89 -1.72 16.47
CA PHE A 365 8.71 -1.96 15.65
C PHE A 365 7.90 -3.18 16.12
N HIS A 366 8.56 -4.10 16.81
CA HIS A 366 7.96 -5.36 17.32
C HIS A 366 7.22 -5.18 18.63
N GLU A 367 7.53 -4.14 19.40
CA GLU A 367 6.91 -3.80 20.67
C GLU A 367 6.70 -2.29 20.81
N PRO A 368 5.78 -1.85 21.70
CA PRO A 368 5.55 -0.44 21.95
C PRO A 368 6.54 0.14 22.95
N VAL A 369 6.75 1.45 22.84
CA VAL A 369 7.31 2.28 23.92
C VAL A 369 6.22 3.14 24.56
N THR A 370 6.51 3.74 25.71
CA THR A 370 5.57 4.66 26.38
C THR A 370 5.23 5.83 25.45
N GLY A 371 3.94 6.08 25.26
CA GLY A 371 3.44 7.15 24.39
C GLY A 371 2.95 6.65 23.03
N ASP A 372 3.34 5.45 22.61
CA ASP A 372 2.78 4.83 21.41
C ASP A 372 1.26 4.66 21.48
N VAL A 373 0.63 4.58 20.34
CA VAL A 373 -0.77 4.16 20.19
C VAL A 373 -0.78 2.79 19.52
N VAL A 374 -1.47 1.83 20.14
CA VAL A 374 -1.62 0.47 19.62
C VAL A 374 -3.06 0.20 19.22
N CYS A 375 -3.25 -0.74 18.29
CA CYS A 375 -4.52 -1.39 18.02
C CYS A 375 -4.44 -2.88 18.40
N PHE A 376 -5.59 -3.56 18.39
CA PHE A 376 -5.66 -4.98 18.70
C PHE A 376 -5.98 -5.80 17.45
N SER A 377 -5.76 -7.11 17.53
CA SER A 377 -6.09 -8.00 16.42
C SER A 377 -7.60 -8.12 16.22
N ASP A 378 -8.00 -8.20 14.95
CA ASP A 378 -9.36 -8.59 14.54
C ASP A 378 -9.64 -10.04 15.05
N ALA A 379 -10.76 -10.22 15.74
CA ALA A 379 -11.14 -11.51 16.30
C ALA A 379 -11.52 -12.53 15.21
N ASP A 380 -11.93 -12.04 14.04
CA ASP A 380 -12.39 -12.84 12.91
C ASP A 380 -11.27 -13.05 11.85
N ALA A 381 -10.01 -12.78 12.22
CA ALA A 381 -8.88 -12.99 11.34
C ALA A 381 -8.69 -14.49 11.03
N PRO A 382 -8.41 -14.86 9.76
CA PRO A 382 -8.03 -16.22 9.41
C PRO A 382 -6.80 -16.70 10.20
N ALA A 383 -6.70 -18.01 10.43
CA ALA A 383 -5.55 -18.59 11.10
C ALA A 383 -4.25 -18.28 10.32
N GLY A 384 -3.21 -17.86 11.02
CA GLY A 384 -1.91 -17.54 10.41
C GLY A 384 -1.79 -16.12 9.85
N LEU A 385 -2.86 -15.31 9.85
CA LEU A 385 -2.81 -13.93 9.39
C LEU A 385 -3.11 -12.96 10.53
N ALA A 386 -2.19 -12.04 10.78
CA ALA A 386 -2.37 -10.98 11.78
C ALA A 386 -3.09 -9.78 11.15
N LEU A 387 -4.36 -9.56 11.53
CA LEU A 387 -5.17 -8.43 11.05
C LEU A 387 -5.35 -7.39 12.16
N PRO A 388 -4.79 -6.17 11.98
CA PRO A 388 -5.04 -5.05 12.91
C PRO A 388 -6.48 -4.53 12.79
N ASP A 389 -7.16 -4.39 13.94
CA ASP A 389 -8.44 -3.69 14.07
C ASP A 389 -8.17 -2.26 14.57
N THR A 390 -8.13 -1.31 13.64
CA THR A 390 -7.81 0.09 13.92
C THR A 390 -8.97 0.88 14.52
N ASP A 391 -10.13 0.31 14.67
CA ASP A 391 -11.25 0.92 15.41
C ASP A 391 -11.07 0.78 16.93
N ARG A 392 -10.13 -0.08 17.37
CA ARG A 392 -9.85 -0.35 18.79
C ARG A 392 -8.45 0.13 19.17
N LEU A 393 -8.32 1.43 19.39
CA LEU A 393 -7.06 2.07 19.74
C LEU A 393 -6.84 2.20 21.24
N GLN A 394 -5.59 2.10 21.68
CA GLN A 394 -5.18 2.35 23.06
C GLN A 394 -3.82 3.02 23.11
N ARG A 395 -3.71 4.10 23.88
CA ARG A 395 -2.43 4.74 24.22
C ARG A 395 -1.68 3.91 25.25
N VAL A 396 -0.37 3.77 25.04
CA VAL A 396 0.52 3.00 25.92
C VAL A 396 1.10 3.91 27.00
N THR A 397 0.78 3.59 28.25
CA THR A 397 1.31 4.29 29.45
C THR A 397 2.44 3.47 30.06
N ALA A 398 3.32 4.11 30.85
CA ALA A 398 4.49 3.47 31.46
C ALA A 398 4.14 2.23 32.32
N ASP A 399 2.98 2.22 32.96
CA ASP A 399 2.51 1.09 33.77
C ASP A 399 1.93 -0.07 32.95
N ARG A 400 1.70 0.13 31.66
CA ARG A 400 1.08 -0.85 30.74
C ARG A 400 2.01 -1.38 29.66
N VAL A 401 3.15 -0.73 29.44
CA VAL A 401 4.09 -1.08 28.34
C VAL A 401 4.41 -2.57 28.35
N ASP A 402 4.83 -3.18 29.47
CA ASP A 402 5.17 -4.61 29.55
C ASP A 402 3.99 -5.54 29.24
N THR A 403 2.78 -5.11 29.55
CA THR A 403 1.58 -5.92 29.28
C THR A 403 1.23 -5.88 27.79
N ILE A 404 1.35 -4.71 27.17
CA ILE A 404 1.07 -4.54 25.75
C ILE A 404 2.17 -5.21 24.92
N SER A 405 3.47 -5.11 25.32
CA SER A 405 4.57 -5.81 24.65
C SER A 405 4.29 -7.31 24.51
N ARG A 406 3.86 -7.96 25.61
CA ARG A 406 3.44 -9.38 25.58
C ARG A 406 2.24 -9.67 24.66
N HIS A 407 1.37 -8.67 24.41
CA HIS A 407 0.32 -8.82 23.40
C HIS A 407 0.87 -8.68 21.98
N CYS A 408 1.83 -7.79 21.76
CA CYS A 408 2.52 -7.63 20.47
C CYS A 408 3.31 -8.88 20.10
N GLU A 409 4.11 -9.44 21.01
CA GLU A 409 4.83 -10.71 20.83
C GLU A 409 3.91 -11.85 20.34
N ARG A 410 2.67 -11.88 20.83
CA ARG A 410 1.67 -12.90 20.49
C ARG A 410 0.83 -12.55 19.26
N GLY A 411 1.12 -11.46 18.56
CA GLY A 411 0.34 -10.99 17.41
C GLY A 411 -1.10 -10.52 17.77
N ARG A 412 -1.32 -10.12 19.04
CA ARG A 412 -2.65 -9.67 19.53
C ARG A 412 -2.79 -8.16 19.65
N ALA A 413 -1.69 -7.43 19.53
CA ALA A 413 -1.66 -5.99 19.47
C ALA A 413 -0.57 -5.54 18.48
N PHE A 414 -0.74 -4.34 17.93
CA PHE A 414 0.15 -3.77 16.92
C PHE A 414 0.40 -2.30 17.25
N VAL A 415 1.66 -1.90 17.25
CA VAL A 415 2.03 -0.48 17.29
C VAL A 415 1.54 0.18 16.01
N THR A 416 1.01 1.40 16.11
CA THR A 416 0.43 2.12 14.97
C THR A 416 1.03 3.51 14.81
N ALA A 417 1.01 4.02 13.58
CA ALA A 417 1.26 5.43 13.26
C ALA A 417 0.05 6.05 12.54
N PRO A 418 -0.11 7.37 12.56
CA PRO A 418 -1.28 8.02 11.99
C PRO A 418 -1.26 8.04 10.46
N LEU A 419 -2.42 7.85 9.85
CA LEU A 419 -2.81 8.38 8.55
C LEU A 419 -3.59 9.66 8.84
N VAL A 420 -2.94 10.80 8.74
CA VAL A 420 -3.37 12.07 9.33
C VAL A 420 -4.69 12.57 8.74
N GLY A 421 -5.56 13.12 9.58
CA GLY A 421 -6.81 13.75 9.23
C GLY A 421 -7.36 14.54 10.42
N THR A 422 -8.54 15.14 10.29
CA THR A 422 -9.12 16.09 11.27
C THR A 422 -9.31 15.52 12.67
N GLU A 423 -9.49 14.19 12.81
CA GLU A 423 -9.71 13.53 14.10
C GLU A 423 -8.46 12.77 14.60
N THR A 424 -7.30 13.03 13.98
CA THR A 424 -6.06 12.34 14.35
C THR A 424 -5.56 12.78 15.72
N GLU A 425 -5.43 11.83 16.63
CA GLU A 425 -4.68 12.00 17.88
C GLU A 425 -3.26 11.45 17.71
N LEU A 426 -2.26 12.33 17.90
CA LEU A 426 -0.85 11.95 17.85
C LEU A 426 -0.42 11.23 19.14
N GLY A 427 0.66 10.47 19.06
CA GLY A 427 1.30 9.84 20.21
C GLY A 427 1.82 10.84 21.25
N ASP A 428 2.27 10.33 22.40
CA ASP A 428 2.94 11.09 23.45
C ASP A 428 4.44 10.75 23.49
N GLY A 429 5.22 11.52 24.23
CA GLY A 429 6.66 11.29 24.38
C GLY A 429 7.40 11.21 23.05
N GLU A 430 8.43 10.38 23.00
CA GLU A 430 9.32 10.25 21.83
C GLU A 430 8.58 9.83 20.53
N PRO A 431 7.66 8.83 20.52
CA PRO A 431 6.86 8.54 19.32
C PRO A 431 6.04 9.73 18.83
N GLY A 432 5.40 10.44 19.74
CA GLY A 432 4.60 11.62 19.41
C GLY A 432 5.45 12.82 18.97
N GLU A 433 6.69 12.92 19.44
CA GLU A 433 7.65 13.94 18.97
C GLU A 433 8.07 13.67 17.53
N ILE A 434 8.32 12.40 17.16
CA ILE A 434 8.59 11.99 15.78
C ILE A 434 7.39 12.33 14.88
N GLU A 435 6.17 11.93 15.28
CA GLU A 435 4.96 12.23 14.51
C GLU A 435 4.81 13.74 14.25
N ARG A 436 5.00 14.57 15.28
CA ARG A 436 4.90 16.04 15.17
C ARG A 436 6.03 16.66 14.35
N SER A 437 7.27 16.16 14.49
CA SER A 437 8.42 16.68 13.74
C SER A 437 8.22 16.45 12.24
N VAL A 438 7.88 15.22 11.85
CA VAL A 438 7.62 14.87 10.46
C VAL A 438 6.49 15.73 9.87
N LEU A 439 5.36 15.87 10.57
CA LEU A 439 4.24 16.68 10.09
C LEU A 439 4.66 18.15 9.91
N SER A 440 5.43 18.70 10.84
CA SER A 440 5.95 20.06 10.75
C SER A 440 6.91 20.24 9.58
N GLU A 441 7.81 19.28 9.33
CA GLU A 441 8.77 19.31 8.21
C GLU A 441 8.09 19.28 6.85
N ILE A 442 7.06 18.46 6.71
CA ILE A 442 6.29 18.35 5.45
C ILE A 442 5.16 19.38 5.37
N GLY A 443 5.03 20.27 6.35
CA GLY A 443 4.05 21.35 6.37
C GLY A 443 2.61 20.85 6.35
N LEU A 444 2.27 19.87 7.20
CA LEU A 444 0.92 19.33 7.37
C LEU A 444 0.42 19.53 8.80
N GLU A 445 -0.82 19.98 8.93
CA GLU A 445 -1.55 19.99 10.19
C GLU A 445 -2.85 19.20 10.08
N PRO A 446 -3.28 18.47 11.12
CA PRO A 446 -4.54 17.71 11.09
C PRO A 446 -5.76 18.53 10.68
N ALA A 447 -5.83 19.79 11.08
CA ALA A 447 -6.94 20.69 10.76
C ALA A 447 -7.05 21.02 9.26
N GLU A 448 -5.96 20.92 8.49
CA GLU A 448 -5.94 21.21 7.05
C GLU A 448 -6.68 20.16 6.22
N PHE A 449 -6.96 18.98 6.80
CA PHE A 449 -7.77 17.95 6.17
C PHE A 449 -9.29 18.22 6.22
N ASP A 450 -9.72 19.36 6.81
CA ASP A 450 -11.11 19.84 6.75
C ASP A 450 -11.38 20.51 5.39
N LEU A 451 -11.41 19.70 4.36
CA LEU A 451 -11.61 20.11 2.97
C LEU A 451 -12.98 19.64 2.46
N PRO A 452 -13.54 20.31 1.44
CA PRO A 452 -14.76 19.84 0.79
C PRO A 452 -14.60 18.43 0.22
N ASP A 453 -15.68 17.62 0.28
CA ASP A 453 -15.71 16.33 -0.40
C ASP A 453 -15.34 16.46 -1.89
N PRO A 454 -14.52 15.54 -2.41
CA PRO A 454 -13.99 14.30 -1.80
C PRO A 454 -12.57 14.43 -1.24
N PHE A 455 -12.05 15.65 -1.01
CA PHE A 455 -10.69 15.90 -0.54
C PHE A 455 -10.54 15.85 0.99
N GLY A 456 -11.64 15.91 1.76
CA GLY A 456 -11.60 15.84 3.21
C GLY A 456 -11.23 14.45 3.73
N SER A 457 -10.62 14.39 4.95
CA SER A 457 -10.32 13.13 5.63
C SER A 457 -10.35 13.30 7.15
N THR A 458 -11.05 12.39 7.84
CA THR A 458 -10.99 12.31 9.32
C THR A 458 -9.70 11.68 9.83
N GLY A 459 -8.98 10.97 8.95
CA GLY A 459 -7.80 10.22 9.33
C GLY A 459 -8.11 8.85 9.94
N THR A 460 -7.06 8.08 10.19
CA THR A 460 -7.09 6.78 10.87
C THR A 460 -5.68 6.44 11.35
N ARG A 461 -5.47 5.22 11.85
CA ARG A 461 -4.12 4.72 12.16
C ARG A 461 -3.85 3.42 11.42
N ARG A 462 -2.57 3.09 11.22
CA ARG A 462 -2.10 1.89 10.53
C ARG A 462 -0.99 1.23 11.35
N ALA A 463 -0.97 -0.11 11.39
CA ALA A 463 0.13 -0.85 11.99
C ALA A 463 1.46 -0.49 11.31
N ILE A 464 2.50 -0.20 12.10
CA ILE A 464 3.82 0.23 11.60
C ILE A 464 4.65 -0.91 11.04
N SER A 465 4.33 -2.16 11.39
CA SER A 465 5.07 -3.36 11.00
C SER A 465 4.12 -4.39 10.40
N VAL A 466 4.61 -5.10 9.40
CA VAL A 466 4.00 -6.32 8.87
C VAL A 466 4.87 -7.49 9.25
N ARG A 467 4.26 -8.49 9.88
CA ARG A 467 4.89 -9.74 10.30
C ARG A 467 4.27 -10.89 9.53
N THR A 468 5.11 -11.78 9.02
CA THR A 468 4.66 -12.94 8.23
C THR A 468 5.58 -14.14 8.43
N GLU A 469 5.03 -15.32 8.19
CA GLU A 469 5.82 -16.54 8.00
C GLU A 469 6.32 -16.56 6.56
N LEU A 470 7.64 -16.71 6.39
CA LEU A 470 8.33 -16.71 5.11
C LEU A 470 9.00 -18.06 4.88
N SER A 471 8.75 -18.65 3.71
CA SER A 471 9.55 -19.75 3.17
C SER A 471 10.31 -19.27 1.95
N VAL A 472 11.53 -19.72 1.78
CA VAL A 472 12.34 -19.43 0.59
C VAL A 472 12.93 -20.74 0.05
N ASP A 473 12.64 -21.05 -1.21
CA ASP A 473 13.09 -22.23 -1.91
C ASP A 473 13.95 -21.87 -3.13
N GLY A 474 14.89 -22.73 -3.49
CA GLY A 474 15.75 -22.57 -4.68
C GLY A 474 17.00 -21.74 -4.44
N ASP A 475 18.13 -22.22 -5.01
CA ASP A 475 19.48 -21.66 -4.77
C ASP A 475 19.82 -20.49 -5.73
N GLU A 476 19.49 -20.61 -7.03
CA GLU A 476 19.88 -19.63 -8.06
C GLU A 476 18.76 -18.62 -8.37
N GLU A 477 17.50 -19.10 -8.40
CA GLU A 477 16.30 -18.28 -8.57
C GLU A 477 15.39 -18.50 -7.36
N PRO A 478 15.61 -17.76 -6.24
CA PRO A 478 14.86 -17.98 -5.01
C PRO A 478 13.38 -17.65 -5.19
N THR A 479 12.53 -18.56 -4.68
CA THR A 479 11.07 -18.42 -4.65
C THR A 479 10.63 -18.14 -3.23
N PHE A 480 9.98 -17.02 -3.02
CA PHE A 480 9.48 -16.52 -1.75
C PHE A 480 7.99 -16.83 -1.60
N THR A 481 7.61 -17.56 -0.57
CA THR A 481 6.22 -17.84 -0.22
C THR A 481 5.88 -17.19 1.13
N PHE A 482 4.86 -16.33 1.14
CA PHE A 482 4.44 -15.60 2.33
C PHE A 482 3.00 -15.07 2.18
N ALA A 483 2.38 -14.67 3.31
CA ALA A 483 1.05 -14.07 3.32
C ALA A 483 1.07 -12.68 3.97
N LEU A 484 0.39 -11.70 3.37
CA LEU A 484 0.28 -10.35 3.91
C LEU A 484 -1.19 -9.96 4.12
N PRO A 485 -1.49 -9.19 5.17
CA PRO A 485 -2.81 -8.62 5.37
C PRO A 485 -3.18 -7.64 4.25
N LYS A 486 -4.48 -7.44 4.02
CA LYS A 486 -4.95 -6.45 3.05
C LYS A 486 -4.34 -5.07 3.30
N GLY A 487 -3.99 -4.38 2.22
CA GLY A 487 -3.36 -3.06 2.27
C GLY A 487 -1.85 -3.08 2.51
N SER A 488 -1.22 -4.25 2.71
CA SER A 488 0.24 -4.40 2.72
C SER A 488 0.76 -4.81 1.34
N TYR A 489 2.01 -4.47 1.05
CA TYR A 489 2.60 -4.60 -0.28
C TYR A 489 3.69 -5.66 -0.29
N ALA A 490 3.59 -6.66 -1.17
CA ALA A 490 4.64 -7.66 -1.37
C ALA A 490 5.98 -7.01 -1.75
N THR A 491 5.94 -5.95 -2.55
CA THR A 491 7.14 -5.20 -2.94
C THR A 491 7.87 -4.56 -1.77
N VAL A 492 7.19 -4.27 -0.65
CA VAL A 492 7.80 -3.74 0.58
C VAL A 492 8.57 -4.82 1.35
N LEU A 493 8.17 -6.08 1.28
CA LEU A 493 8.99 -7.19 1.78
C LEU A 493 10.16 -7.47 0.84
N LEU A 494 9.89 -7.58 -0.47
CA LEU A 494 10.88 -7.97 -1.46
C LEU A 494 11.96 -6.90 -1.69
N ARG A 495 11.68 -5.62 -1.45
CA ARG A 495 12.70 -4.57 -1.51
C ARG A 495 13.88 -4.81 -0.57
N GLU A 496 13.63 -5.42 0.58
CA GLU A 496 14.70 -5.77 1.55
C GLU A 496 15.68 -6.80 0.97
N TYR A 497 15.18 -7.67 0.10
CA TYR A 497 16.00 -8.68 -0.57
C TYR A 497 16.65 -8.16 -1.85
N LEU A 498 15.88 -7.50 -2.74
CA LEU A 498 16.37 -7.13 -4.06
C LEU A 498 17.32 -5.93 -4.02
N LYS A 499 16.95 -4.84 -3.31
CA LYS A 499 17.66 -3.56 -3.24
C LYS A 499 18.04 -3.00 -4.62
N VAL A 500 17.08 -3.06 -5.55
CA VAL A 500 17.16 -2.53 -6.91
C VAL A 500 16.29 -1.28 -7.05
N ASP A 501 16.33 -0.61 -8.22
CA ASP A 501 15.42 0.51 -8.50
C ASP A 501 13.95 0.05 -8.38
N PRO A 502 13.11 0.71 -7.56
CA PRO A 502 11.69 0.37 -7.39
C PRO A 502 10.88 0.36 -8.69
N VAL A 503 11.30 1.08 -9.74
CA VAL A 503 10.67 1.04 -11.06
C VAL A 503 10.76 -0.36 -11.68
N GLU A 504 11.78 -1.14 -11.32
CA GLU A 504 11.96 -2.52 -11.76
C GLU A 504 11.11 -3.53 -10.98
N LEU A 505 10.54 -3.10 -9.82
CA LEU A 505 9.67 -3.91 -8.98
C LEU A 505 8.21 -3.90 -9.42
N GLY A 506 7.79 -3.01 -10.33
CA GLY A 506 6.41 -2.74 -10.72
C GLY A 506 5.94 -3.21 -12.09
#